data_99e165b61103fc008e344a90876141c7
#
_entry.id   99e165b61103fc008e344a90876141c7
#
_cell.length_a   1.000
_cell.length_b   1.000
_cell.length_c   1.000
_cell.angle_alpha   90.00
_cell.angle_beta   90.00
_cell.angle_gamma   90.00
#
_symmetry.space_group_name_H-M   'P 1'
#
loop_
_entity.id
_entity.type
_entity.pdbx_description
1 polymer ?
#
loop_
_entity_poly.entity_id
_entity_poly.type
_entity_poly.pdbx_seq_one_letter_code
_entity_poly.pdbx_strand_id
1 'polypeptide(L)'
;MTIPEIDFPSSDLDFIKDPYPFMKDLREMSPVVLDKTTDLQLVTRFDGVKNIQTSKNFSSSPPNDLEGTESSIIDPKEYEYFWKTEEFSLLNLEGQLHGDLRNLVAKAFSNRQVQELRPFMENKSSSLLESLKGEEFDLLKDYAQPYSISVIGKLLGVPEDM
;
A
#
# COMPACT_ATOMS: atom_id res chain seq x y z
N MET A 1 27.02 3.57 18.86
CA MET A 1 27.13 2.74 17.64
C MET A 1 26.92 3.65 16.47
N THR A 2 27.82 3.64 15.50
CA THR A 2 27.67 4.40 14.25
C THR A 2 26.73 3.58 13.34
N ILE A 3 25.75 4.26 12.74
CA ILE A 3 24.87 3.63 11.74
C ILE A 3 25.70 3.42 10.46
N PRO A 4 25.75 2.21 9.89
CA PRO A 4 26.47 1.99 8.64
C PRO A 4 25.86 2.80 7.50
N GLU A 5 26.70 3.36 6.66
CA GLU A 5 26.30 4.10 5.45
C GLU A 5 26.38 3.21 4.23
N ILE A 6 25.41 3.33 3.34
CA ILE A 6 25.34 2.61 2.08
C ILE A 6 24.96 3.55 0.94
N ASP A 7 25.18 3.08 -0.28
CA ASP A 7 24.54 3.62 -1.49
C ASP A 7 23.45 2.61 -1.91
N PHE A 8 22.17 2.98 -1.72
CA PHE A 8 21.08 2.08 -2.04
C PHE A 8 20.87 2.00 -3.55
N PRO A 9 20.93 0.79 -4.17
CA PRO A 9 21.00 0.63 -5.61
C PRO A 9 19.63 0.70 -6.29
N SER A 10 18.85 1.74 -6.04
CA SER A 10 17.47 1.89 -6.52
C SER A 10 17.32 1.86 -8.05
N SER A 11 18.37 2.25 -8.78
CA SER A 11 18.38 2.28 -10.25
C SER A 11 19.19 1.15 -10.89
N ASP A 12 19.74 0.24 -10.09
CA ASP A 12 20.50 -0.91 -10.59
C ASP A 12 19.56 -1.98 -11.14
N LEU A 13 19.77 -2.37 -12.40
CA LEU A 13 18.87 -3.33 -13.07
C LEU A 13 18.96 -4.75 -12.49
N ASP A 14 20.08 -5.15 -11.95
CA ASP A 14 20.23 -6.49 -11.36
C ASP A 14 19.57 -6.51 -9.98
N PHE A 15 19.68 -5.42 -9.22
CA PHE A 15 18.91 -5.23 -7.99
C PHE A 15 17.39 -5.23 -8.26
N ILE A 16 16.92 -4.53 -9.30
CA ILE A 16 15.48 -4.49 -9.65
C ILE A 16 14.95 -5.87 -10.03
N LYS A 17 15.76 -6.70 -10.71
CA LYS A 17 15.38 -8.07 -11.08
C LYS A 17 15.30 -9.01 -9.88
N ASP A 18 16.27 -8.91 -8.96
CA ASP A 18 16.35 -9.75 -7.76
C ASP A 18 16.92 -8.95 -6.57
N PRO A 19 16.09 -8.24 -5.81
CA PRO A 19 16.52 -7.44 -4.66
C PRO A 19 16.88 -8.28 -3.42
N TYR A 20 16.50 -9.56 -3.39
CA TYR A 20 16.56 -10.36 -2.17
C TYR A 20 17.95 -10.61 -1.62
N PRO A 21 18.99 -10.90 -2.44
CA PRO A 21 20.36 -11.08 -1.94
C PRO A 21 20.86 -9.81 -1.25
N PHE A 22 20.73 -8.65 -1.88
CA PHE A 22 21.13 -7.37 -1.32
C PHE A 22 20.39 -7.05 -0.01
N MET A 23 19.08 -7.24 0.01
CA MET A 23 18.26 -7.03 1.21
C MET A 23 18.63 -7.99 2.34
N LYS A 24 19.09 -9.21 2.03
CA LYS A 24 19.60 -10.14 3.02
C LYS A 24 20.89 -9.60 3.65
N ASP A 25 21.84 -9.17 2.84
CA ASP A 25 23.13 -8.64 3.32
C ASP A 25 22.91 -7.40 4.20
N LEU A 26 21.98 -6.52 3.84
CA LEU A 26 21.61 -5.39 4.69
C LEU A 26 21.07 -5.81 6.06
N ARG A 27 20.19 -6.82 6.11
CA ARG A 27 19.64 -7.33 7.39
C ARG A 27 20.72 -7.94 8.28
N GLU A 28 21.74 -8.57 7.68
CA GLU A 28 22.87 -9.14 8.40
C GLU A 28 23.83 -8.03 8.87
N MET A 29 24.02 -6.99 8.08
CA MET A 29 24.91 -5.87 8.39
C MET A 29 24.42 -5.08 9.62
N SER A 30 23.17 -4.58 9.59
CA SER A 30 22.64 -3.72 10.66
C SER A 30 21.11 -3.71 10.66
N PRO A 31 20.44 -3.54 11.83
CA PRO A 31 19.01 -3.30 11.87
C PRO A 31 18.59 -1.95 11.25
N VAL A 32 19.51 -0.98 11.17
CA VAL A 32 19.31 0.32 10.55
C VAL A 32 20.57 0.68 9.77
N VAL A 33 20.40 1.18 8.55
CA VAL A 33 21.46 1.72 7.71
C VAL A 33 21.07 3.11 7.20
N LEU A 34 22.04 3.95 6.87
CA LEU A 34 21.83 5.26 6.27
C LEU A 34 22.10 5.16 4.77
N ASP A 35 21.11 5.51 3.96
CA ASP A 35 21.33 5.70 2.53
C ASP A 35 21.89 7.10 2.28
N LYS A 36 23.13 7.17 1.79
CA LYS A 36 23.85 8.44 1.53
C LYS A 36 23.21 9.26 0.42
N THR A 37 22.52 8.62 -0.51
CA THR A 37 21.90 9.30 -1.65
C THR A 37 20.68 10.11 -1.26
N THR A 38 19.85 9.55 -0.37
CA THR A 38 18.58 10.14 0.06
C THR A 38 18.64 10.76 1.46
N ASP A 39 19.72 10.53 2.20
CA ASP A 39 19.87 10.84 3.64
C ASP A 39 18.78 10.17 4.51
N LEU A 40 18.23 9.05 4.04
CA LEU A 40 17.17 8.32 4.74
C LEU A 40 17.76 7.16 5.56
N GLN A 41 17.25 6.98 6.76
CA GLN A 41 17.52 5.80 7.58
C GLN A 41 16.61 4.67 7.16
N LEU A 42 17.19 3.58 6.65
CA LEU A 42 16.47 2.40 6.21
C LEU A 42 16.45 1.34 7.32
N VAL A 43 15.26 0.95 7.74
CA VAL A 43 15.07 -0.11 8.73
C VAL A 43 14.98 -1.45 8.02
N THR A 44 15.93 -2.33 8.28
CA THR A 44 16.15 -3.54 7.49
C THR A 44 15.45 -4.79 8.01
N ARG A 45 15.06 -4.81 9.29
CA ARG A 45 14.52 -6.01 9.97
C ARG A 45 13.04 -5.89 10.26
N PHE A 46 12.33 -7.01 10.15
CA PHE A 46 10.89 -7.10 10.37
C PHE A 46 10.43 -6.49 11.71
N ASP A 47 11.09 -6.84 12.81
CA ASP A 47 10.69 -6.33 14.13
C ASP A 47 10.86 -4.82 14.25
N GLY A 48 11.92 -4.26 13.64
CA GLY A 48 12.13 -2.82 13.57
C GLY A 48 11.02 -2.12 12.76
N VAL A 49 10.70 -2.63 11.57
CA VAL A 49 9.61 -2.12 10.74
C VAL A 49 8.28 -2.19 11.47
N LYS A 50 7.96 -3.34 12.06
CA LYS A 50 6.73 -3.53 12.84
C LYS A 50 6.63 -2.54 14.00
N ASN A 51 7.73 -2.35 14.75
CA ASN A 51 7.76 -1.42 15.88
C ASN A 51 7.50 0.03 15.42
N ILE A 52 8.09 0.47 14.32
CA ILE A 52 7.87 1.81 13.76
C ILE A 52 6.40 1.97 13.34
N GLN A 53 5.87 1.03 12.56
CA GLN A 53 4.50 1.10 12.04
C GLN A 53 3.42 1.04 13.13
N THR A 54 3.71 0.44 14.27
CA THR A 54 2.74 0.32 15.38
C THR A 54 2.95 1.33 16.49
N SER A 55 4.06 2.06 16.46
CA SER A 55 4.42 3.04 17.50
C SER A 55 3.73 4.38 17.25
N LYS A 56 3.21 4.97 18.33
CA LYS A 56 2.67 6.33 18.31
C LYS A 56 3.75 7.44 18.28
N ASN A 57 5.02 7.05 18.37
CA ASN A 57 6.14 7.99 18.37
C ASN A 57 6.66 8.29 16.95
N PHE A 58 6.12 7.61 15.94
CA PHE A 58 6.45 7.83 14.54
C PHE A 58 5.20 8.31 13.80
N SER A 59 5.40 9.26 12.91
CA SER A 59 4.38 9.81 12.02
C SER A 59 4.69 9.41 10.58
N SER A 60 3.66 9.16 9.79
CA SER A 60 3.78 8.99 8.33
C SER A 60 3.69 10.32 7.59
N SER A 61 3.21 11.37 8.28
CA SER A 61 3.12 12.71 7.73
C SER A 61 4.43 13.47 7.95
N PRO A 62 4.94 14.21 6.95
CA PRO A 62 6.09 15.09 7.16
C PRO A 62 5.75 16.15 8.21
N PRO A 63 6.71 16.57 9.06
CA PRO A 63 6.50 17.67 9.96
C PRO A 63 6.10 18.95 9.20
N ASN A 64 5.13 19.70 9.73
CA ASN A 64 4.62 20.92 9.09
C ASN A 64 5.67 22.04 8.92
N ASP A 65 6.81 21.91 9.58
CA ASP A 65 7.94 22.86 9.59
C ASP A 65 9.08 22.48 8.62
N LEU A 66 8.96 21.38 7.92
CA LEU A 66 9.90 21.04 6.83
C LEU A 66 9.50 21.78 5.55
N GLU A 67 9.59 23.14 5.60
CA GLU A 67 9.59 23.93 4.37
C GLU A 67 10.78 23.49 3.50
N GLY A 68 10.49 22.95 2.32
CA GLY A 68 11.50 22.61 1.30
C GLY A 68 11.86 21.14 1.16
N THR A 69 11.22 20.21 1.86
CA THR A 69 11.29 18.81 1.43
C THR A 69 10.42 18.65 0.18
N GLU A 70 11.01 18.91 -0.98
CA GLU A 70 10.49 18.51 -2.29
C GLU A 70 10.50 16.97 -2.41
N SER A 71 9.78 16.30 -1.52
CA SER A 71 9.67 14.85 -1.49
C SER A 71 8.52 14.34 -2.35
N SER A 72 7.72 15.20 -2.95
CA SER A 72 6.67 14.73 -3.83
C SER A 72 7.16 14.73 -5.28
N ILE A 73 7.17 13.55 -5.87
CA ILE A 73 7.38 13.34 -7.32
C ILE A 73 6.33 14.13 -8.14
N ILE A 74 5.25 14.58 -7.50
CA ILE A 74 4.09 15.25 -8.08
C ILE A 74 4.01 16.65 -7.49
N ASP A 75 4.15 17.71 -8.32
CA ASP A 75 4.04 19.10 -7.89
C ASP A 75 2.62 19.39 -7.35
N PRO A 76 2.49 19.81 -6.08
CA PRO A 76 1.19 20.13 -5.50
C PRO A 76 0.40 21.22 -6.26
N LYS A 77 1.09 22.14 -6.95
CA LYS A 77 0.44 23.20 -7.72
C LYS A 77 -0.12 22.70 -9.04
N GLU A 78 0.52 21.71 -9.65
CA GLU A 78 0.08 21.12 -10.91
C GLU A 78 -1.12 20.18 -10.71
N TYR A 79 -1.20 19.51 -9.54
CA TYR A 79 -2.19 18.49 -9.23
C TYR A 79 -3.04 18.83 -7.99
N GLU A 80 -3.56 20.04 -7.92
CA GLU A 80 -4.32 20.57 -6.78
C GLU A 80 -5.48 19.65 -6.33
N TYR A 81 -6.25 19.10 -7.28
CA TYR A 81 -7.38 18.21 -6.96
C TYR A 81 -6.93 16.86 -6.41
N PHE A 82 -5.82 16.35 -6.91
CA PHE A 82 -5.21 15.13 -6.37
C PHE A 82 -4.84 15.32 -4.89
N TRP A 83 -4.12 16.40 -4.58
CA TRP A 83 -3.69 16.67 -3.21
C TRP A 83 -4.85 16.96 -2.26
N LYS A 84 -5.90 17.64 -2.72
CA LYS A 84 -7.13 17.81 -1.94
C LYS A 84 -7.82 16.49 -1.61
N THR A 85 -7.73 15.50 -2.49
CA THR A 85 -8.26 14.15 -2.24
C THR A 85 -7.37 13.39 -1.28
N GLU A 86 -6.05 13.48 -1.45
CA GLU A 86 -5.06 12.80 -0.60
C GLU A 86 -5.05 13.35 0.83
N GLU A 87 -5.39 14.62 1.05
CA GLU A 87 -5.50 15.22 2.38
C GLU A 87 -6.47 14.46 3.29
N PHE A 88 -7.49 13.85 2.72
CA PHE A 88 -8.51 13.05 3.45
C PHE A 88 -8.33 11.54 3.26
N SER A 89 -7.25 11.12 2.63
CA SER A 89 -6.93 9.70 2.49
C SER A 89 -6.61 9.07 3.85
N LEU A 90 -7.18 7.90 4.13
CA LEU A 90 -6.87 7.14 5.35
C LEU A 90 -5.37 6.82 5.50
N LEU A 91 -4.61 6.82 4.40
CA LEU A 91 -3.17 6.57 4.42
C LEU A 91 -2.38 7.78 4.93
N ASN A 92 -2.92 9.00 4.74
CA ASN A 92 -2.24 10.25 5.07
C ASN A 92 -2.76 10.87 6.38
N LEU A 93 -3.89 10.39 6.88
CA LEU A 93 -4.47 10.87 8.13
C LEU A 93 -3.84 10.21 9.35
N GLU A 94 -3.75 10.99 10.42
CA GLU A 94 -3.27 10.53 11.72
C GLU A 94 -4.18 10.99 12.87
N GLY A 95 -3.89 10.50 14.07
CA GLY A 95 -4.60 10.91 15.30
C GLY A 95 -6.08 10.56 15.31
N GLN A 96 -6.90 11.47 15.87
CA GLN A 96 -8.32 11.24 16.08
C GLN A 96 -9.10 11.12 14.78
N LEU A 97 -8.82 11.97 13.80
CA LEU A 97 -9.53 11.97 12.51
C LEU A 97 -9.32 10.65 11.75
N HIS A 98 -8.07 10.13 11.73
CA HIS A 98 -7.80 8.79 11.20
C HIS A 98 -8.61 7.72 11.94
N GLY A 99 -8.64 7.77 13.29
CA GLY A 99 -9.39 6.82 14.10
C GLY A 99 -10.88 6.83 13.80
N ASP A 100 -11.48 7.99 13.67
CA ASP A 100 -12.90 8.17 13.40
C ASP A 100 -13.28 7.65 12.01
N LEU A 101 -12.54 8.03 10.99
CA LEU A 101 -12.76 7.56 9.61
C LEU A 101 -12.51 6.06 9.48
N ARG A 102 -11.44 5.55 10.08
CA ARG A 102 -11.16 4.12 10.09
C ARG A 102 -12.27 3.32 10.75
N ASN A 103 -12.81 3.79 11.88
CA ASN A 103 -13.93 3.15 12.58
C ASN A 103 -15.22 3.16 11.76
N LEU A 104 -15.46 4.23 10.99
CA LEU A 104 -16.59 4.31 10.08
C LEU A 104 -16.48 3.25 8.97
N VAL A 105 -15.34 3.17 8.32
CA VAL A 105 -15.07 2.22 7.23
C VAL A 105 -15.03 0.78 7.76
N ALA A 106 -14.44 0.53 8.93
CA ALA A 106 -14.33 -0.80 9.52
C ALA A 106 -15.68 -1.50 9.74
N LYS A 107 -16.76 -0.74 9.90
CA LYS A 107 -18.12 -1.32 10.02
C LYS A 107 -18.55 -2.01 8.73
N ALA A 108 -18.22 -1.45 7.56
CA ALA A 108 -18.50 -2.04 6.26
C ALA A 108 -17.65 -3.32 6.01
N PHE A 109 -16.46 -3.39 6.60
CA PHE A 109 -15.53 -4.53 6.48
C PHE A 109 -15.63 -5.51 7.66
N SER A 110 -16.74 -5.49 8.40
CA SER A 110 -16.95 -6.45 9.49
C SER A 110 -17.04 -7.89 8.97
N ASN A 111 -16.63 -8.86 9.80
CA ASN A 111 -16.74 -10.29 9.46
C ASN A 111 -18.16 -10.69 9.01
N ARG A 112 -19.17 -10.10 9.62
CA ARG A 112 -20.57 -10.35 9.26
C ARG A 112 -20.85 -9.91 7.82
N GLN A 113 -20.48 -8.70 7.45
CA GLN A 113 -20.67 -8.15 6.09
C GLN A 113 -19.93 -8.99 5.05
N VAL A 114 -18.68 -9.38 5.36
CA VAL A 114 -17.90 -10.24 4.47
C VAL A 114 -18.54 -11.62 4.30
N GLN A 115 -19.14 -12.22 5.35
CA GLN A 115 -19.84 -13.48 5.24
C GLN A 115 -21.16 -13.34 4.44
N GLU A 116 -21.86 -12.23 4.56
CA GLU A 116 -23.06 -11.93 3.77
C GLU A 116 -22.75 -11.79 2.26
N LEU A 117 -21.53 -11.43 1.89
CA LEU A 117 -21.08 -11.37 0.49
C LEU A 117 -20.73 -12.74 -0.11
N ARG A 118 -20.57 -13.78 0.68
CA ARG A 118 -20.16 -15.10 0.19
C ARG A 118 -21.00 -15.62 -0.99
N PRO A 119 -22.35 -15.61 -0.96
CA PRO A 119 -23.15 -16.06 -2.10
C PRO A 119 -22.89 -15.26 -3.37
N PHE A 120 -22.70 -13.93 -3.25
CA PHE A 120 -22.34 -13.08 -4.38
C PHE A 120 -20.98 -13.46 -4.95
N MET A 121 -19.98 -13.68 -4.08
CA MET A 121 -18.63 -14.06 -4.47
C MET A 121 -18.61 -15.40 -5.22
N GLU A 122 -19.35 -16.39 -4.73
CA GLU A 122 -19.47 -17.71 -5.35
C GLU A 122 -20.16 -17.63 -6.72
N ASN A 123 -21.27 -16.90 -6.82
CA ASN A 123 -21.98 -16.69 -8.09
C ASN A 123 -21.12 -15.93 -9.11
N LYS A 124 -20.42 -14.86 -8.68
CA LYS A 124 -19.55 -14.10 -9.57
C LYS A 124 -18.38 -14.92 -10.08
N SER A 125 -17.76 -15.70 -9.19
CA SER A 125 -16.69 -16.64 -9.56
C SER A 125 -17.17 -17.64 -10.62
N SER A 126 -18.30 -18.30 -10.38
CA SER A 126 -18.88 -19.27 -11.33
C SER A 126 -19.20 -18.64 -12.68
N SER A 127 -19.83 -17.48 -12.67
CA SER A 127 -20.16 -16.74 -13.91
C SER A 127 -18.93 -16.36 -14.72
N LEU A 128 -17.87 -15.91 -14.06
CA LEU A 128 -16.61 -15.60 -14.74
C LEU A 128 -15.96 -16.84 -15.34
N LEU A 129 -15.90 -17.95 -14.58
CA LEU A 129 -15.36 -19.21 -15.07
C LEU A 129 -16.16 -19.76 -16.26
N GLU A 130 -17.49 -19.68 -16.23
CA GLU A 130 -18.36 -20.09 -17.33
C GLU A 130 -18.17 -19.21 -18.59
N SER A 131 -17.78 -17.96 -18.42
CA SER A 131 -17.51 -17.04 -19.53
C SER A 131 -16.17 -17.29 -20.22
N LEU A 132 -15.24 -17.99 -19.56
CA LEU A 132 -13.94 -18.34 -20.14
C LEU A 132 -14.14 -19.33 -21.29
N LYS A 133 -13.85 -18.88 -22.50
CA LYS A 133 -13.99 -19.69 -23.73
C LYS A 133 -12.60 -19.92 -24.29
N GLY A 134 -12.27 -21.21 -24.50
CA GLY A 134 -11.01 -21.62 -25.10
C GLY A 134 -10.10 -22.39 -24.15
N GLU A 135 -8.99 -22.88 -24.69
CA GLU A 135 -8.00 -23.64 -23.92
C GLU A 135 -7.01 -22.75 -23.17
N GLU A 136 -6.88 -21.49 -23.60
CA GLU A 136 -6.00 -20.51 -22.99
C GLU A 136 -6.78 -19.25 -22.60
N PHE A 137 -6.49 -18.71 -21.42
CA PHE A 137 -7.04 -17.44 -20.92
C PHE A 137 -6.00 -16.73 -20.04
N ASP A 138 -6.12 -15.42 -19.92
CA ASP A 138 -5.31 -14.61 -19.00
C ASP A 138 -6.00 -14.60 -17.62
N LEU A 139 -5.42 -15.36 -16.67
CA LEU A 139 -5.97 -15.49 -15.33
C LEU A 139 -6.15 -14.12 -14.62
N LEU A 140 -5.23 -13.19 -14.86
CA LEU A 140 -5.31 -11.87 -14.24
C LEU A 140 -6.42 -11.03 -14.87
N LYS A 141 -6.40 -10.90 -16.19
CA LYS A 141 -7.32 -10.03 -16.95
C LYS A 141 -8.74 -10.58 -17.00
N ASP A 142 -8.87 -11.89 -17.28
CA ASP A 142 -10.16 -12.49 -17.58
C ASP A 142 -10.90 -13.01 -16.33
N TYR A 143 -10.18 -13.17 -15.20
CA TYR A 143 -10.76 -13.68 -13.97
C TYR A 143 -10.46 -12.83 -12.74
N ALA A 144 -9.17 -12.67 -12.34
CA ALA A 144 -8.84 -12.12 -11.05
C ALA A 144 -9.21 -10.65 -10.90
N GLN A 145 -8.95 -9.81 -11.91
CA GLN A 145 -9.33 -8.40 -11.91
C GLN A 145 -10.84 -8.20 -11.88
N PRO A 146 -11.65 -8.73 -12.81
CA PRO A 146 -13.09 -8.51 -12.78
C PRO A 146 -13.74 -9.10 -11.54
N TYR A 147 -13.23 -10.22 -11.00
CA TYR A 147 -13.70 -10.76 -9.73
C TYR A 147 -13.47 -9.82 -8.57
N SER A 148 -12.23 -9.36 -8.38
CA SER A 148 -11.85 -8.50 -7.26
C SER A 148 -12.58 -7.14 -7.32
N ILE A 149 -12.67 -6.53 -8.50
CA ILE A 149 -13.39 -5.27 -8.71
C ILE A 149 -14.87 -5.43 -8.37
N SER A 150 -15.51 -6.51 -8.81
CA SER A 150 -16.92 -6.77 -8.53
C SER A 150 -17.18 -6.97 -7.03
N VAL A 151 -16.31 -7.72 -6.34
CA VAL A 151 -16.46 -7.99 -4.91
C VAL A 151 -16.28 -6.71 -4.08
N ILE A 152 -15.24 -5.92 -4.37
CA ILE A 152 -15.02 -4.67 -3.63
C ILE A 152 -16.09 -3.62 -3.97
N GLY A 153 -16.53 -3.53 -5.23
CA GLY A 153 -17.63 -2.68 -5.64
C GLY A 153 -18.92 -3.00 -4.89
N LYS A 154 -19.26 -4.29 -4.80
CA LYS A 154 -20.43 -4.75 -4.04
C LYS A 154 -20.34 -4.41 -2.55
N LEU A 155 -19.16 -4.60 -1.95
CA LEU A 155 -18.90 -4.25 -0.55
C LEU A 155 -19.06 -2.74 -0.29
N LEU A 156 -18.63 -1.92 -1.23
CA LEU A 156 -18.73 -0.45 -1.15
C LEU A 156 -20.09 0.10 -1.61
N GLY A 157 -21.00 -0.76 -2.11
CA GLY A 157 -22.31 -0.34 -2.58
C GLY A 157 -22.30 0.33 -3.96
N VAL A 158 -21.25 0.10 -4.76
CA VAL A 158 -21.19 0.57 -6.15
C VAL A 158 -22.12 -0.26 -7.01
N PRO A 159 -23.01 0.34 -7.82
CA PRO A 159 -23.86 -0.38 -8.76
C PRO A 159 -23.04 -1.17 -9.79
N GLU A 160 -23.54 -2.35 -10.19
CA GLU A 160 -22.81 -3.23 -11.14
C GLU A 160 -22.79 -2.71 -12.59
N ASP A 161 -23.62 -1.72 -12.89
CA ASP A 161 -23.77 -1.09 -14.21
C ASP A 161 -22.95 0.20 -14.37
N MET A 162 -22.14 0.56 -13.37
CA MET A 162 -21.16 1.65 -13.42
C MET A 162 -19.77 1.16 -13.78
#